data_2c83effa713d4b6d1f40d625b23d3a89
#
_entry.id   2c83effa713d4b6d1f40d625b23d3a89
#
_cell.length_a   1.000
_cell.length_b   1.000
_cell.length_c   1.000
_cell.angle_alpha   90.00
_cell.angle_beta   90.00
_cell.angle_gamma   90.00
#
_symmetry.space_group_name_H-M   'P 1'
#
loop_
_entity.id
_entity.type
_entity.pdbx_description
1 polymer ?
#
loop_
_entity_poly.entity_id
_entity_poly.type
_entity_poly.pdbx_seq_one_letter_code
_entity_poly.pdbx_strand_id
1 'polypeptide(L)'
;MSRADQALVDTLLTTLGNAYAPYSNHPVAAVMECPDGQQFAGSNVEVAHYKGLCAEASAISAMITAGQRELAKVYVMGPGEHLCTPCGDCRQRIREFATPSTQIMVLSKQGDVLKTYTMDSLLPDAFGPEQLPSR
;
A
#
# COMPACT_ATOMS: atom_id res chain seq x y z
N MET A 1 1.64 -10.02 19.45
CA MET A 1 1.50 -9.27 18.20
C MET A 1 2.90 -8.99 17.65
N SER A 2 3.15 -9.29 16.41
CA SER A 2 4.48 -9.10 15.84
C SER A 2 4.74 -7.62 15.53
N ARG A 3 6.03 -7.28 15.49
CA ARG A 3 6.46 -5.94 15.15
C ARG A 3 7.15 -5.95 13.79
N ALA A 4 6.95 -4.88 13.05
CA ALA A 4 7.67 -4.66 11.81
C ALA A 4 9.11 -4.18 12.12
N ASP A 5 9.99 -4.34 11.13
CA ASP A 5 11.36 -3.83 11.20
C ASP A 5 11.35 -2.31 11.46
N GLN A 6 12.23 -1.84 12.35
CA GLN A 6 12.23 -0.43 12.75
C GLN A 6 12.52 0.51 11.59
N ALA A 7 13.39 0.13 10.67
CA ALA A 7 13.67 0.96 9.48
C ALA A 7 12.42 1.15 8.62
N LEU A 8 11.62 0.10 8.47
CA LEU A 8 10.34 0.16 7.74
C LEU A 8 9.35 1.07 8.49
N VAL A 9 9.26 0.94 9.79
CA VAL A 9 8.37 1.78 10.62
C VAL A 9 8.77 3.25 10.47
N ASP A 10 10.07 3.55 10.53
CA ASP A 10 10.57 4.92 10.35
C ASP A 10 10.22 5.48 8.98
N THR A 11 10.36 4.67 7.93
CA THR A 11 9.96 5.06 6.57
C THR A 11 8.47 5.37 6.51
N LEU A 12 7.64 4.52 7.08
CA LEU A 12 6.20 4.72 7.09
C LEU A 12 5.79 5.96 7.88
N LEU A 13 6.41 6.19 9.03
CA LEU A 13 6.12 7.38 9.85
C LEU A 13 6.51 8.67 9.12
N THR A 14 7.67 8.70 8.48
CA THR A 14 8.09 9.86 7.68
C THR A 14 7.12 10.10 6.53
N THR A 15 6.77 9.04 5.82
CA THR A 15 5.84 9.10 4.70
C THR A 15 4.46 9.57 5.13
N LEU A 16 4.00 9.08 6.29
CA LEU A 16 2.71 9.48 6.87
C LEU A 16 2.72 10.98 7.18
N GLY A 17 3.81 11.49 7.73
CA GLY A 17 3.95 12.91 8.06
C GLY A 17 3.97 13.81 6.83
N ASN A 18 4.30 13.30 5.66
CA ASN A 18 4.33 14.05 4.41
C ASN A 18 3.03 13.95 3.61
N ALA A 19 2.05 13.20 4.08
CA ALA A 19 0.77 13.07 3.37
C ALA A 19 0.06 14.42 3.29
N TYR A 20 -0.58 14.66 2.15
CA TYR A 20 -1.34 15.89 1.94
C TYR A 20 -2.83 15.54 1.97
N ALA A 21 -3.44 15.67 3.13
CA ALA A 21 -4.84 15.27 3.36
C ALA A 21 -5.66 16.40 4.03
N PRO A 22 -5.71 17.61 3.41
CA PRO A 22 -6.36 18.76 4.05
C PRO A 22 -7.88 18.65 4.13
N TYR A 23 -8.49 17.81 3.30
CA TYR A 23 -9.95 17.68 3.25
C TYR A 23 -10.48 16.61 4.17
N SER A 24 -9.84 15.44 4.17
CA SER A 24 -10.30 14.31 5.00
C SER A 24 -9.68 14.29 6.39
N ASN A 25 -8.50 14.90 6.54
CA ASN A 25 -7.71 14.81 7.76
C ASN A 25 -7.32 13.35 8.07
N HIS A 26 -7.19 12.53 7.05
CA HIS A 26 -6.90 11.10 7.17
C HIS A 26 -5.64 10.74 6.37
N PRO A 27 -4.45 11.01 6.91
CA PRO A 27 -3.20 10.66 6.22
C PRO A 27 -2.98 9.16 6.22
N VAL A 28 -2.39 8.67 5.13
CA VAL A 28 -2.05 7.25 4.97
C VAL A 28 -0.67 7.16 4.33
N ALA A 29 0.11 6.19 4.79
CA ALA A 29 1.38 5.83 4.19
C ALA A 29 1.34 4.39 3.72
N ALA A 30 2.02 4.11 2.62
CA ALA A 30 2.17 2.75 2.11
C ALA A 30 3.60 2.51 1.65
N VAL A 31 4.04 1.26 1.75
CA VAL A 31 5.32 0.81 1.20
C VAL A 31 5.05 -0.44 0.36
N MET A 32 5.54 -0.41 -0.87
CA MET A 32 5.54 -1.55 -1.79
C MET A 32 6.91 -2.20 -1.76
N GLU A 33 6.96 -3.48 -1.41
CA GLU A 33 8.21 -4.22 -1.36
C GLU A 33 8.26 -5.23 -2.50
N CYS A 34 9.32 -5.19 -3.28
CA CYS A 34 9.54 -6.07 -4.42
C CYS A 34 10.27 -7.34 -3.99
N PRO A 35 10.25 -8.42 -4.81
CA PRO A 35 10.92 -9.66 -4.44
C PRO A 35 12.41 -9.54 -4.12
N ASP A 36 13.09 -8.55 -4.72
CA ASP A 36 14.52 -8.31 -4.45
C ASP A 36 14.77 -7.48 -3.20
N GLY A 37 13.72 -7.10 -2.47
CA GLY A 37 13.81 -6.33 -1.23
C GLY A 37 13.76 -4.83 -1.40
N GLN A 38 13.73 -4.30 -2.63
CA GLN A 38 13.58 -2.86 -2.83
C GLN A 38 12.21 -2.41 -2.36
N GLN A 39 12.15 -1.24 -1.72
CA GLN A 39 10.94 -0.68 -1.14
C GLN A 39 10.66 0.69 -1.74
N PHE A 40 9.38 0.97 -1.96
CA PHE A 40 8.92 2.23 -2.54
C PHE A 40 7.78 2.76 -1.69
N ALA A 41 7.94 3.97 -1.18
CA ALA A 41 6.97 4.59 -0.28
C ALA A 41 6.08 5.57 -1.02
N GLY A 42 4.86 5.73 -0.53
CA GLY A 42 3.92 6.71 -1.03
C GLY A 42 2.97 7.16 0.06
N SER A 43 2.56 8.42 0.00
CA SER A 43 1.53 8.98 0.87
C SER A 43 0.34 9.43 0.03
N ASN A 44 -0.82 9.56 0.68
CA ASN A 44 -1.99 10.03 -0.04
C ASN A 44 -1.89 11.53 -0.31
N VAL A 45 -2.47 11.94 -1.44
CA VAL A 45 -2.48 13.32 -1.92
C VAL A 45 -3.91 13.66 -2.31
N GLU A 46 -4.52 14.59 -1.59
CA GLU A 46 -5.85 15.08 -1.90
C GLU A 46 -5.76 16.38 -2.66
N VAL A 47 -6.67 16.60 -3.59
CA VAL A 47 -6.69 17.82 -4.42
C VAL A 47 -8.10 18.36 -4.52
N ALA A 48 -8.21 19.68 -4.81
CA ALA A 48 -9.47 20.39 -4.74
C ALA A 48 -10.57 19.87 -5.69
N HIS A 49 -10.18 19.24 -6.81
CA HIS A 49 -11.16 18.68 -7.73
C HIS A 49 -11.48 17.21 -7.44
N TYR A 50 -11.09 16.70 -6.26
CA TYR A 50 -11.40 15.37 -5.72
C TYR A 50 -10.87 14.19 -6.55
N LYS A 51 -9.79 14.41 -7.29
CA LYS A 51 -9.12 13.32 -8.05
C LYS A 51 -7.74 13.03 -7.51
N GLY A 52 -7.65 12.93 -6.19
CA GLY A 52 -6.41 12.63 -5.51
C GLY A 52 -5.94 11.20 -5.70
N LEU A 53 -4.81 10.89 -5.09
CA LEU A 53 -4.22 9.55 -5.11
C LEU A 53 -4.17 8.98 -3.70
N CYS A 54 -4.53 7.70 -3.57
CA CYS A 54 -4.29 6.97 -2.33
C CYS A 54 -2.80 6.71 -2.17
N ALA A 55 -2.37 6.47 -0.93
CA ALA A 55 -0.97 6.18 -0.61
C ALA A 55 -0.45 4.98 -1.42
N GLU A 56 -1.26 3.95 -1.56
CA GLU A 56 -0.88 2.74 -2.30
C GLU A 56 -0.64 3.04 -3.77
N ALA A 57 -1.50 3.87 -4.38
CA ALA A 57 -1.33 4.27 -5.78
C ALA A 57 -0.05 5.08 -5.97
N SER A 58 0.27 5.96 -5.03
CA SER A 58 1.52 6.75 -5.06
C SER A 58 2.74 5.84 -4.97
N ALA A 59 2.72 4.87 -4.06
CA ALA A 59 3.83 3.93 -3.88
C ALA A 59 4.01 3.03 -5.12
N ILE A 60 2.91 2.56 -5.71
CA ILE A 60 2.95 1.76 -6.95
C ILE A 60 3.54 2.59 -8.08
N SER A 61 3.16 3.86 -8.22
CA SER A 61 3.73 4.75 -9.23
C SER A 61 5.24 4.86 -9.10
N ALA A 62 5.73 5.02 -7.87
CA ALA A 62 7.16 5.09 -7.60
C ALA A 62 7.86 3.78 -7.99
N MET A 63 7.26 2.66 -7.65
CA MET A 63 7.78 1.32 -7.99
C MET A 63 7.91 1.14 -9.51
N ILE A 64 6.85 1.46 -10.24
CA ILE A 64 6.81 1.34 -11.70
C ILE A 64 7.84 2.27 -12.34
N THR A 65 7.94 3.50 -11.84
CA THR A 65 8.90 4.48 -12.35
C THR A 65 10.34 3.99 -12.18
N ALA A 66 10.62 3.23 -11.14
CA ALA A 66 11.94 2.65 -10.88
C ALA A 66 12.20 1.37 -11.69
N GLY A 67 11.23 0.90 -12.47
CA GLY A 67 11.39 -0.28 -13.34
C GLY A 67 10.95 -1.60 -12.71
N GLN A 68 10.37 -1.58 -11.52
CA GLN A 68 9.90 -2.79 -10.84
C GLN A 68 8.44 -3.07 -11.17
N ARG A 69 8.09 -4.35 -11.33
CA ARG A 69 6.76 -4.77 -11.80
C ARG A 69 6.09 -5.81 -10.90
N GLU A 70 6.77 -6.30 -9.87
CA GLU A 70 6.26 -7.38 -9.03
C GLU A 70 6.23 -6.98 -7.57
N LEU A 71 5.17 -7.37 -6.87
CA LEU A 71 4.98 -7.11 -5.45
C LEU A 71 5.14 -8.38 -4.64
N ALA A 72 6.03 -8.35 -3.66
CA ALA A 72 6.14 -9.41 -2.65
C ALA A 72 5.29 -9.07 -1.43
N LYS A 73 5.36 -7.82 -0.96
CA LYS A 73 4.64 -7.39 0.24
C LYS A 73 4.18 -5.94 0.10
N VAL A 74 3.09 -5.62 0.77
CA VAL A 74 2.55 -4.27 0.88
C VAL A 74 2.36 -3.96 2.36
N TYR A 75 2.79 -2.77 2.78
CA TYR A 75 2.61 -2.30 4.15
C TYR A 75 1.78 -1.01 4.12
N VAL A 76 0.80 -0.91 5.00
CA VAL A 76 -0.08 0.26 5.08
C VAL A 76 -0.14 0.74 6.52
N MET A 77 -0.04 2.06 6.71
CA MET A 77 -0.14 2.69 8.02
C MET A 77 -1.11 3.88 7.93
N GLY A 78 -2.15 3.86 8.75
CA GLY A 78 -3.11 4.96 8.86
C GLY A 78 -2.79 5.87 10.04
N PRO A 79 -3.64 6.88 10.27
CA PRO A 79 -3.35 7.91 11.29
C PRO A 79 -3.66 7.48 12.72
N GLY A 80 -4.47 6.44 12.91
CA GLY A 80 -4.89 6.01 14.23
C GLY A 80 -4.58 4.56 14.50
N GLU A 81 -5.30 3.98 15.44
CA GLU A 81 -5.14 2.57 15.81
C GLU A 81 -6.16 1.66 15.14
N HIS A 82 -7.10 2.23 14.39
CA HIS A 82 -8.07 1.44 13.64
C HIS A 82 -7.38 0.72 12.48
N LEU A 83 -8.00 -0.34 12.03
CA LEU A 83 -7.50 -1.16 10.95
C LEU A 83 -7.71 -0.42 9.61
N CYS A 84 -6.65 0.25 9.13
CA CYS A 84 -6.68 1.03 7.90
C CYS A 84 -6.29 0.14 6.71
N THR A 85 -7.26 -0.61 6.19
CA THR A 85 -7.04 -1.47 5.03
C THR A 85 -7.08 -0.68 3.74
N PRO A 86 -6.42 -1.16 2.65
CA PRO A 86 -6.57 -0.53 1.34
C PRO A 86 -8.03 -0.51 0.89
N CYS A 87 -8.46 0.59 0.28
CA CYS A 87 -9.80 0.68 -0.29
C CYS A 87 -9.94 -0.25 -1.50
N GLY A 88 -11.16 -0.43 -1.98
CA GLY A 88 -11.42 -1.33 -3.11
C GLY A 88 -10.62 -0.98 -4.36
N ASP A 89 -10.51 0.31 -4.66
CA ASP A 89 -9.72 0.79 -5.79
C ASP A 89 -8.24 0.39 -5.66
N CYS A 90 -7.67 0.58 -4.47
CA CYS A 90 -6.27 0.21 -4.22
C CYS A 90 -6.07 -1.30 -4.21
N ARG A 91 -7.03 -2.07 -3.76
CA ARG A 91 -6.95 -3.53 -3.83
C ARG A 91 -6.83 -4.00 -5.28
N GLN A 92 -7.59 -3.39 -6.19
CA GLN A 92 -7.50 -3.69 -7.62
C GLN A 92 -6.16 -3.26 -8.20
N ARG A 93 -5.63 -2.11 -7.80
CA ARG A 93 -4.30 -1.63 -8.24
C ARG A 93 -3.19 -2.55 -7.78
N ILE A 94 -3.24 -3.00 -6.53
CA ILE A 94 -2.26 -3.94 -5.96
C ILE A 94 -2.34 -5.27 -6.70
N ARG A 95 -3.56 -5.72 -7.01
CA ARG A 95 -3.81 -6.99 -7.71
C ARG A 95 -3.08 -7.08 -9.04
N GLU A 96 -2.91 -5.95 -9.73
CA GLU A 96 -2.23 -5.91 -11.03
C GLU A 96 -0.81 -6.47 -10.96
N PHE A 97 -0.12 -6.22 -9.85
CA PHE A 97 1.31 -6.53 -9.70
C PHE A 97 1.57 -7.64 -8.67
N ALA A 98 0.52 -8.17 -8.06
CA ALA A 98 0.61 -9.15 -6.98
C ALA A 98 0.41 -10.57 -7.49
N THR A 99 0.84 -11.54 -6.67
CA THR A 99 0.42 -12.94 -6.80
C THR A 99 -0.66 -13.19 -5.75
N PRO A 100 -1.39 -14.32 -5.81
CA PRO A 100 -2.38 -14.63 -4.78
C PRO A 100 -1.81 -14.66 -3.36
N SER A 101 -0.53 -14.97 -3.21
CA SER A 101 0.14 -15.08 -1.92
C SER A 101 0.85 -13.81 -1.46
N THR A 102 0.84 -12.74 -2.27
CA THR A 102 1.40 -11.44 -1.86
C THR A 102 0.74 -11.02 -0.56
N GLN A 103 1.55 -10.61 0.43
CA GLN A 103 1.05 -10.22 1.73
C GLN A 103 0.79 -8.73 1.81
N ILE A 104 -0.32 -8.37 2.41
CA ILE A 104 -0.68 -6.98 2.71
C ILE A 104 -0.78 -6.87 4.23
N MET A 105 0.10 -6.06 4.83
CA MET A 105 0.18 -5.89 6.27
C MET A 105 -0.23 -4.50 6.67
N VAL A 106 -1.15 -4.43 7.64
CA VAL A 106 -1.60 -3.16 8.21
C VAL A 106 -0.87 -2.96 9.53
N LEU A 107 -0.19 -1.84 9.68
CA LEU A 107 0.63 -1.54 10.85
C LEU A 107 0.03 -0.40 11.66
N SER A 108 0.26 -0.45 12.98
CA SER A 108 0.03 0.71 13.84
C SER A 108 1.19 1.69 13.74
N LYS A 109 1.00 2.91 14.24
CA LYS A 109 2.07 3.92 14.29
C LYS A 109 3.20 3.52 15.23
N GLN A 110 2.95 2.57 16.14
CA GLN A 110 3.98 2.02 17.02
C GLN A 110 4.80 0.90 16.34
N GLY A 111 4.40 0.48 15.15
CA GLY A 111 5.10 -0.56 14.40
C GLY A 111 4.58 -1.97 14.61
N ASP A 112 3.47 -2.12 15.32
CA ASP A 112 2.84 -3.43 15.51
C ASP A 112 2.09 -3.82 14.24
N VAL A 113 2.18 -5.08 13.84
CA VAL A 113 1.39 -5.62 12.73
C VAL A 113 0.00 -5.92 13.25
N LEU A 114 -0.96 -5.11 12.87
CA LEU A 114 -2.35 -5.25 13.32
C LEU A 114 -3.04 -6.43 12.64
N LYS A 115 -2.79 -6.59 11.36
CA LYS A 115 -3.34 -7.71 10.59
C LYS A 115 -2.53 -7.94 9.31
N THR A 116 -2.44 -9.19 8.90
CA THR A 116 -1.82 -9.61 7.65
C THR A 116 -2.86 -10.30 6.78
N TYR A 117 -2.97 -9.85 5.54
CA TYR A 117 -3.82 -10.46 4.53
C TYR A 117 -2.97 -11.05 3.42
N THR A 118 -3.53 -12.00 2.68
CA THR A 118 -3.01 -12.32 1.35
C THR A 118 -3.81 -11.54 0.31
N MET A 119 -3.24 -11.35 -0.87
CA MET A 119 -3.97 -10.67 -1.95
C MET A 119 -5.28 -11.41 -2.25
N ASP A 120 -5.23 -12.74 -2.28
CA ASP A 120 -6.39 -13.56 -2.56
C ASP A 120 -7.50 -13.40 -1.50
N SER A 121 -7.13 -13.23 -0.23
CA SER A 121 -8.11 -13.04 0.83
C SER A 121 -8.71 -11.63 0.82
N LEU A 122 -7.93 -10.64 0.35
CA LEU A 122 -8.36 -9.24 0.37
C LEU A 122 -9.23 -8.88 -0.83
N LEU A 123 -9.05 -9.57 -1.95
CA LEU A 123 -9.84 -9.37 -3.17
C LEU A 123 -10.10 -10.73 -3.82
N PRO A 124 -11.01 -11.54 -3.25
CA PRO A 124 -11.30 -12.87 -3.78
C PRO A 124 -11.98 -12.79 -5.16
N ASP A 125 -11.73 -13.80 -5.99
CA ASP A 125 -12.31 -13.87 -7.34
C ASP A 125 -12.07 -12.60 -8.16
N ALA A 126 -10.88 -12.03 -8.03
CA ALA A 126 -10.57 -10.72 -8.59
C ALA A 126 -10.40 -10.78 -10.11
N PHE A 127 -10.86 -9.74 -10.78
CA PHE A 127 -10.45 -9.46 -12.15
C PHE A 127 -8.97 -9.08 -12.14
N GLY A 128 -8.20 -9.58 -13.08
CA GLY A 128 -6.77 -9.28 -13.15
C GLY A 128 -6.25 -9.33 -14.59
N PRO A 129 -4.95 -9.07 -14.77
CA PRO A 129 -4.35 -8.99 -16.11
C PRO A 129 -4.44 -10.30 -16.88
N GLU A 130 -4.61 -11.43 -16.22
CA GLU A 130 -4.76 -12.74 -16.87
C GLU A 130 -6.06 -12.86 -17.66
N GLN A 131 -7.07 -12.02 -17.39
CA GLN A 131 -8.33 -11.99 -18.15
C GLN A 131 -8.25 -11.14 -19.42
N LEU A 132 -7.16 -10.39 -19.61
CA LEU A 132 -6.98 -9.53 -20.76
C LEU A 132 -5.98 -10.13 -21.74
N PRO A 133 -6.06 -9.79 -23.05
CA PRO A 133 -5.07 -10.29 -24.01
C PRO A 133 -3.67 -9.84 -23.64
N SER A 134 -2.68 -10.72 -23.84
CA SER A 134 -1.30 -10.35 -23.61
C SER A 134 -0.83 -9.30 -24.62
N ARG A 135 0.14 -8.51 -24.18
CA ARG A 135 0.68 -7.39 -24.98
C ARG A 135 2.15 -7.61 -25.29
#